data_35e6c8a579c5194426ad05443b1b9a9d
#
_entry.id   35e6c8a579c5194426ad05443b1b9a9d
#
_cell.length_a   1.000
_cell.length_b   1.000
_cell.length_c   1.000
_cell.angle_alpha   90.00
_cell.angle_beta   90.00
_cell.angle_gamma   90.00
#
_symmetry.space_group_name_H-M   'P 1'
#
loop_
_entity.id
_entity.type
_entity.pdbx_description
1 polymer ?
#
loop_
_entity_poly.entity_id
_entity_poly.type
_entity_poly.pdbx_seq_one_letter_code
_entity_poly.pdbx_strand_id
1 'polypeptide(L)'
;MWRDIRLEQEKQLSPLAAHSVDTLGRRLPEEPCKIRSDYERDADRILYSEDFRRLRHKTQVFFNAKSDHICTRMEHVLYVRAISVTIGRTLGLNQDLINAIALGHDVGHAPFGHTGERVLDSCVKKINPAMSFRHEYHSLRVVDRLCERISREKIYERNGLNLTYEVRDGIVSHCGENYDEYILYADKMKDPNLIYETEHRKCMPYTLEACVVRLVDKIAYVGRDIEDAIRAKLIDYKDINPEIKRELGSTNGEMINALVLDLIENSYNTEYIRLSRAKGEALREMILTNNKQIYQSSLLRRYEITAKNAIEGLFEILYENAKNLDRKNKSKTMQRLISYIDEKGYKEDEAPEQIVMDYIAGMTDAYALQTFEDLYWI
;
A
#
# COMPACT_ATOMS: atom_id res chain seq x y z
N MET A 1 -25.06 -9.88 20.53
CA MET A 1 -24.39 -10.17 21.84
C MET A 1 -22.87 -10.00 21.78
N TRP A 2 -22.10 -10.76 20.99
CA TRP A 2 -20.63 -10.59 20.99
C TRP A 2 -20.17 -9.32 20.28
N ARG A 3 -20.80 -8.95 19.17
CA ARG A 3 -20.57 -7.67 18.49
C ARG A 3 -20.88 -6.48 19.41
N ASP A 4 -21.93 -6.56 20.20
CA ASP A 4 -22.33 -5.46 21.10
C ASP A 4 -21.24 -5.15 22.14
N ILE A 5 -20.49 -6.18 22.58
CA ILE A 5 -19.33 -5.99 23.46
C ILE A 5 -18.25 -5.14 22.76
N ARG A 6 -17.99 -5.38 21.48
CA ARG A 6 -17.03 -4.58 20.69
C ARG A 6 -17.47 -3.13 20.55
N LEU A 7 -18.74 -2.93 20.21
CA LEU A 7 -19.31 -1.58 20.10
C LEU A 7 -19.33 -0.83 21.44
N GLU A 8 -19.54 -1.56 22.55
CA GLU A 8 -19.46 -0.96 23.88
C GLU A 8 -18.02 -0.57 24.25
N GLN A 9 -17.03 -1.35 23.84
CA GLN A 9 -15.61 -1.00 24.01
C GLN A 9 -15.23 0.24 23.19
N GLU A 10 -15.77 0.41 21.99
CA GLU A 10 -15.55 1.61 21.16
C GLU A 10 -16.03 2.90 21.83
N LYS A 11 -17.02 2.86 22.70
CA LYS A 11 -17.49 4.05 23.45
C LYS A 11 -16.44 4.67 24.38
N GLN A 12 -15.37 3.92 24.69
CA GLN A 12 -14.27 4.38 25.52
C GLN A 12 -13.16 5.07 24.70
N LEU A 13 -13.29 5.06 23.37
CA LEU A 13 -12.35 5.75 22.48
C LEU A 13 -12.51 7.27 22.59
N SER A 14 -11.52 7.98 22.07
CA SER A 14 -11.58 9.43 21.94
C SER A 14 -12.85 9.85 21.18
N PRO A 15 -13.50 10.96 21.53
CA PRO A 15 -14.60 11.51 20.73
C PRO A 15 -14.19 11.87 19.28
N LEU A 16 -12.88 11.95 19.00
CA LEU A 16 -12.34 12.22 17.68
C LEU A 16 -12.08 10.95 16.86
N ALA A 17 -12.19 9.77 17.49
CA ALA A 17 -11.98 8.49 16.82
C ALA A 17 -13.15 8.14 15.90
N ALA A 18 -12.87 7.33 14.89
CA ALA A 18 -13.92 6.73 14.06
C ALA A 18 -14.56 5.57 14.81
N HIS A 19 -15.92 5.57 14.93
CA HIS A 19 -16.69 4.51 15.55
C HIS A 19 -17.36 3.65 14.49
N SER A 20 -17.40 2.32 14.70
CA SER A 20 -18.02 1.38 13.75
C SER A 20 -19.52 1.63 13.57
N VAL A 21 -20.20 2.20 14.58
CA VAL A 21 -21.61 2.54 14.52
C VAL A 21 -21.91 3.71 13.59
N ASP A 22 -20.92 4.58 13.37
CA ASP A 22 -21.02 5.80 12.56
C ASP A 22 -20.39 5.61 11.16
N THR A 23 -20.03 4.37 10.78
CA THR A 23 -19.45 4.09 9.47
C THR A 23 -20.38 4.52 8.34
N LEU A 24 -19.81 5.10 7.29
CA LEU A 24 -20.54 5.40 6.04
C LEU A 24 -20.92 4.12 5.27
N GLY A 25 -20.51 2.97 5.78
CA GLY A 25 -20.95 1.66 5.31
C GLY A 25 -20.11 1.08 4.20
N ARG A 26 -20.67 0.05 3.58
CA ARG A 26 -20.07 -0.77 2.55
C ARG A 26 -20.69 -0.47 1.19
N ARG A 27 -19.99 -0.78 0.10
CA ARG A 27 -20.54 -0.65 -1.27
C ARG A 27 -21.78 -1.52 -1.48
N LEU A 28 -21.75 -2.75 -0.96
CA LEU A 28 -22.87 -3.68 -1.04
C LEU A 28 -23.42 -3.93 0.35
N PRO A 29 -24.73 -3.81 0.56
CA PRO A 29 -25.36 -4.16 1.84
C PRO A 29 -25.06 -5.60 2.22
N GLU A 30 -24.76 -5.85 3.49
CA GLU A 30 -24.59 -7.18 4.03
C GLU A 30 -24.93 -7.23 5.52
N GLU A 31 -25.29 -8.41 6.00
CA GLU A 31 -25.60 -8.63 7.41
C GLU A 31 -24.37 -8.36 8.30
N PRO A 32 -24.55 -7.66 9.42
CA PRO A 32 -23.49 -7.44 10.39
C PRO A 32 -22.88 -8.75 10.89
N CYS A 33 -21.58 -8.74 11.18
CA CYS A 33 -20.95 -9.89 11.82
C CYS A 33 -21.48 -10.06 13.27
N LYS A 34 -21.73 -11.29 13.68
CA LYS A 34 -22.24 -11.58 15.03
C LYS A 34 -21.19 -11.38 16.14
N ILE A 35 -19.92 -11.29 15.79
CA ILE A 35 -18.79 -11.28 16.73
C ILE A 35 -17.97 -9.99 16.61
N ARG A 36 -17.59 -9.60 15.38
CA ARG A 36 -16.63 -8.55 15.08
C ARG A 36 -17.31 -7.21 14.80
N SER A 37 -16.60 -6.11 15.10
CA SER A 37 -16.91 -4.78 14.55
C SER A 37 -16.76 -4.78 13.02
N ASP A 38 -17.21 -3.73 12.34
CA ASP A 38 -17.08 -3.65 10.89
C ASP A 38 -15.61 -3.50 10.48
N TYR A 39 -14.84 -2.71 11.21
CA TYR A 39 -13.42 -2.51 10.94
C TYR A 39 -12.56 -3.76 11.26
N GLU A 40 -12.85 -4.47 12.36
CA GLU A 40 -12.22 -5.75 12.68
C GLU A 40 -12.47 -6.79 11.56
N ARG A 41 -13.71 -6.82 11.04
CA ARG A 41 -14.07 -7.70 9.91
C ARG A 41 -13.32 -7.34 8.63
N ASP A 42 -13.08 -6.06 8.37
CA ASP A 42 -12.34 -5.58 7.20
C ASP A 42 -10.86 -5.93 7.28
N ALA A 43 -10.24 -5.79 8.44
CA ALA A 43 -8.87 -6.22 8.67
C ALA A 43 -8.68 -7.72 8.38
N ASP A 44 -9.61 -8.57 8.85
CA ASP A 44 -9.59 -10.01 8.57
C ASP A 44 -9.73 -10.30 7.07
N ARG A 45 -10.63 -9.61 6.37
CA ARG A 45 -10.83 -9.79 4.93
C ARG A 45 -9.57 -9.50 4.13
N ILE A 46 -8.86 -8.42 4.47
CA ILE A 46 -7.59 -8.06 3.84
C ILE A 46 -6.54 -9.12 4.14
N LEU A 47 -6.37 -9.47 5.42
CA LEU A 47 -5.34 -10.41 5.88
C LEU A 47 -5.48 -11.80 5.24
N TYR A 48 -6.72 -12.27 5.04
CA TYR A 48 -6.97 -13.58 4.44
C TYR A 48 -6.96 -13.58 2.91
N SER A 49 -6.86 -12.43 2.25
CA SER A 49 -6.81 -12.33 0.80
C SER A 49 -5.51 -12.91 0.22
N GLU A 50 -5.58 -13.39 -1.01
CA GLU A 50 -4.38 -13.86 -1.72
C GLU A 50 -3.45 -12.72 -2.10
N ASP A 51 -4.04 -11.56 -2.37
CA ASP A 51 -3.29 -10.36 -2.73
C ASP A 51 -2.40 -9.89 -1.58
N PHE A 52 -2.89 -9.96 -0.32
CA PHE A 52 -2.06 -9.71 0.85
C PHE A 52 -0.91 -10.72 0.97
N ARG A 53 -1.14 -12.01 0.71
CA ARG A 53 -0.08 -13.04 0.77
C ARG A 53 1.04 -12.80 -0.22
N ARG A 54 0.76 -12.19 -1.39
CA ARG A 54 1.78 -11.89 -2.41
C ARG A 54 2.82 -10.88 -1.95
N LEU A 55 2.50 -10.02 -0.98
CA LEU A 55 3.41 -9.01 -0.43
C LEU A 55 4.71 -9.61 0.12
N ARG A 56 4.69 -10.84 0.61
CA ARG A 56 5.91 -11.54 1.09
C ARG A 56 6.94 -11.82 -0.01
N HIS A 57 6.53 -11.76 -1.28
CA HIS A 57 7.36 -12.02 -2.46
C HIS A 57 7.49 -10.78 -3.36
N LYS A 58 7.18 -9.60 -2.82
CA LYS A 58 7.44 -8.30 -3.44
C LYS A 58 8.50 -7.57 -2.64
N THR A 59 9.44 -7.00 -3.35
CA THR A 59 10.55 -6.22 -2.77
C THR A 59 10.03 -4.88 -2.24
N GLN A 60 10.62 -4.41 -1.13
CA GLN A 60 10.44 -3.03 -0.68
C GLN A 60 11.35 -2.09 -1.48
N VAL A 61 12.66 -2.26 -1.41
CA VAL A 61 13.67 -1.42 -2.11
C VAL A 61 14.67 -2.23 -2.89
N PHE A 62 15.26 -3.28 -2.28
CA PHE A 62 16.37 -4.04 -2.85
C PHE A 62 15.89 -5.31 -3.53
N PHE A 63 15.61 -5.21 -4.83
CA PHE A 63 15.19 -6.34 -5.65
C PHE A 63 16.30 -7.40 -5.79
N ASN A 64 15.87 -8.70 -5.77
CA ASN A 64 16.74 -9.87 -5.93
C ASN A 64 17.94 -9.90 -4.97
N ALA A 65 17.76 -9.42 -3.76
CA ALA A 65 18.74 -9.54 -2.72
C ALA A 65 18.95 -11.02 -2.35
N LYS A 66 20.20 -11.48 -2.39
CA LYS A 66 20.58 -12.85 -1.98
C LYS A 66 20.59 -13.03 -0.45
N SER A 67 19.84 -12.25 0.28
CA SER A 67 19.83 -12.21 1.74
C SER A 67 18.41 -12.21 2.26
N ASP A 68 18.08 -13.21 3.07
CA ASP A 68 16.80 -13.33 3.77
C ASP A 68 16.59 -12.22 4.85
N HIS A 69 17.58 -11.35 5.03
CA HIS A 69 17.51 -10.24 5.99
C HIS A 69 17.12 -8.90 5.35
N ILE A 70 16.85 -8.86 4.05
CA ILE A 70 16.36 -7.66 3.37
C ILE A 70 14.85 -7.62 3.42
N CYS A 71 14.30 -6.46 3.76
CA CYS A 71 12.89 -6.26 4.02
C CYS A 71 12.01 -6.55 2.80
N THR A 72 11.00 -7.38 2.99
CA THR A 72 9.91 -7.58 2.04
C THR A 72 8.81 -6.55 2.26
N ARG A 73 7.93 -6.39 1.27
CA ARG A 73 6.79 -5.49 1.40
C ARG A 73 5.82 -5.93 2.52
N MET A 74 5.68 -7.21 2.76
CA MET A 74 4.88 -7.71 3.88
C MET A 74 5.44 -7.27 5.24
N GLU A 75 6.76 -7.32 5.41
CA GLU A 75 7.39 -6.87 6.65
C GLU A 75 7.18 -5.36 6.86
N HIS A 76 7.32 -4.55 5.80
CA HIS A 76 7.00 -3.13 5.85
C HIS A 76 5.57 -2.88 6.33
N VAL A 77 4.57 -3.53 5.71
CA VAL A 77 3.15 -3.43 6.11
C VAL A 77 2.95 -3.78 7.58
N LEU A 78 3.62 -4.82 8.08
CA LEU A 78 3.56 -5.21 9.48
C LEU A 78 4.22 -4.20 10.42
N TYR A 79 5.29 -3.53 10.00
CA TYR A 79 5.90 -2.43 10.75
C TYR A 79 4.99 -1.22 10.82
N VAL A 80 4.46 -0.78 9.68
CA VAL A 80 3.46 0.31 9.63
C VAL A 80 2.30 0.00 10.56
N ARG A 81 1.75 -1.20 10.49
CA ARG A 81 0.67 -1.66 11.37
C ARG A 81 1.06 -1.60 12.86
N ALA A 82 2.20 -2.15 13.24
CA ALA A 82 2.62 -2.21 14.63
C ALA A 82 2.80 -0.81 15.24
N ILE A 83 3.47 0.08 14.52
CA ILE A 83 3.71 1.46 14.95
C ILE A 83 2.39 2.24 15.02
N SER A 84 1.55 2.16 13.96
CA SER A 84 0.27 2.88 13.90
C SER A 84 -0.69 2.44 15.01
N VAL A 85 -0.79 1.14 15.29
CA VAL A 85 -1.63 0.62 16.39
C VAL A 85 -1.12 1.10 17.76
N THR A 86 0.20 1.20 17.96
CA THR A 86 0.77 1.73 19.21
C THR A 86 0.40 3.20 19.41
N ILE A 87 0.54 4.01 18.38
CA ILE A 87 0.15 5.43 18.39
C ILE A 87 -1.37 5.57 18.61
N GLY A 88 -2.16 4.87 17.80
CA GLY A 88 -3.62 4.94 17.88
C GLY A 88 -4.16 4.55 19.25
N ARG A 89 -3.59 3.51 19.87
CA ARG A 89 -3.96 3.10 21.23
C ARG A 89 -3.70 4.22 22.25
N THR A 90 -2.56 4.89 22.15
CA THR A 90 -2.17 5.96 23.07
C THR A 90 -3.03 7.21 22.86
N LEU A 91 -3.42 7.51 21.62
CA LEU A 91 -4.29 8.63 21.28
C LEU A 91 -5.78 8.33 21.49
N GLY A 92 -6.14 7.09 21.86
CA GLY A 92 -7.54 6.67 22.02
C GLY A 92 -8.28 6.53 20.68
N LEU A 93 -7.58 6.32 19.56
CA LEU A 93 -8.16 6.11 18.23
C LEU A 93 -8.57 4.65 18.02
N ASN A 94 -9.38 4.40 16.98
CA ASN A 94 -9.89 3.07 16.66
C ASN A 94 -8.79 2.17 16.06
N GLN A 95 -8.31 1.23 16.88
CA GLN A 95 -7.22 0.34 16.51
C GLN A 95 -7.60 -0.65 15.41
N ASP A 96 -8.87 -1.06 15.33
CA ASP A 96 -9.35 -1.98 14.30
C ASP A 96 -9.35 -1.30 12.93
N LEU A 97 -9.74 -0.03 12.86
CA LEU A 97 -9.66 0.77 11.64
C LEU A 97 -8.21 1.00 11.22
N ILE A 98 -7.34 1.39 12.14
CA ILE A 98 -5.89 1.52 11.87
C ILE A 98 -5.32 0.21 11.33
N ASN A 99 -5.66 -0.92 11.97
CA ASN A 99 -5.22 -2.24 11.56
C ASN A 99 -5.66 -2.58 10.12
N ALA A 100 -6.92 -2.32 9.78
CA ALA A 100 -7.45 -2.58 8.45
C ALA A 100 -6.76 -1.72 7.37
N ILE A 101 -6.62 -0.42 7.63
CA ILE A 101 -5.95 0.50 6.69
C ILE A 101 -4.48 0.09 6.50
N ALA A 102 -3.76 -0.14 7.59
CA ALA A 102 -2.34 -0.50 7.54
C ALA A 102 -2.10 -1.84 6.82
N LEU A 103 -2.97 -2.84 6.98
CA LEU A 103 -2.85 -4.09 6.22
C LEU A 103 -3.15 -3.91 4.73
N GLY A 104 -4.03 -2.98 4.37
CA GLY A 104 -4.53 -2.82 3.01
C GLY A 104 -3.75 -1.82 2.15
N HIS A 105 -2.97 -0.91 2.75
CA HIS A 105 -2.43 0.26 2.03
C HIS A 105 -1.59 -0.12 0.80
N ASP A 106 -0.79 -1.18 0.89
CA ASP A 106 0.21 -1.57 -0.11
C ASP A 106 -0.15 -2.81 -0.95
N VAL A 107 -1.38 -3.38 -0.82
CA VAL A 107 -1.77 -4.62 -1.50
C VAL A 107 -1.77 -4.52 -3.03
N GLY A 108 -1.87 -3.32 -3.57
CA GLY A 108 -1.88 -3.02 -5.01
C GLY A 108 -0.53 -2.66 -5.59
N HIS A 109 0.55 -2.76 -4.85
CA HIS A 109 1.87 -2.36 -5.35
C HIS A 109 2.36 -3.27 -6.50
N ALA A 110 3.00 -2.67 -7.52
CA ALA A 110 3.59 -3.40 -8.64
C ALA A 110 4.81 -4.24 -8.21
N PRO A 111 5.24 -5.27 -8.98
CA PRO A 111 6.52 -5.91 -8.77
C PRO A 111 7.66 -4.89 -8.93
N PHE A 112 8.80 -5.14 -8.30
CA PHE A 112 10.00 -4.28 -8.29
C PHE A 112 9.80 -2.90 -7.66
N GLY A 113 8.85 -2.75 -6.76
CA GLY A 113 8.62 -1.54 -5.97
C GLY A 113 8.32 -0.30 -6.82
N HIS A 114 8.82 0.86 -6.38
CA HIS A 114 8.58 2.13 -7.09
C HIS A 114 9.14 2.18 -8.52
N THR A 115 10.18 1.40 -8.82
CA THR A 115 10.69 1.31 -10.18
C THR A 115 9.66 0.64 -11.09
N GLY A 116 9.08 -0.47 -10.64
CA GLY A 116 8.02 -1.13 -11.37
C GLY A 116 6.80 -0.25 -11.56
N GLU A 117 6.41 0.48 -10.53
CA GLU A 117 5.31 1.45 -10.58
C GLU A 117 5.54 2.51 -11.68
N ARG A 118 6.71 3.18 -11.66
CA ARG A 118 7.04 4.21 -12.66
C ARG A 118 7.05 3.67 -14.10
N VAL A 119 7.59 2.47 -14.29
CA VAL A 119 7.65 1.84 -15.61
C VAL A 119 6.27 1.44 -16.10
N LEU A 120 5.47 0.80 -15.25
CA LEU A 120 4.11 0.40 -15.59
C LEU A 120 3.22 1.62 -15.91
N ASP A 121 3.33 2.70 -15.12
CA ASP A 121 2.67 3.98 -15.39
C ASP A 121 3.08 4.55 -16.78
N SER A 122 4.38 4.51 -17.08
CA SER A 122 4.87 4.94 -18.40
C SER A 122 4.32 4.09 -19.55
N CYS A 123 4.22 2.77 -19.38
CA CYS A 123 3.67 1.87 -20.40
C CYS A 123 2.18 2.16 -20.65
N VAL A 124 1.40 2.29 -19.59
CA VAL A 124 -0.03 2.59 -19.68
C VAL A 124 -0.27 3.94 -20.36
N LYS A 125 0.44 4.99 -19.95
CA LYS A 125 0.32 6.34 -20.52
C LYS A 125 0.71 6.44 -21.98
N LYS A 126 1.61 5.60 -22.48
CA LYS A 126 1.93 5.52 -23.91
C LYS A 126 0.74 5.07 -24.75
N ILE A 127 -0.11 4.20 -24.19
CA ILE A 127 -1.32 3.68 -24.85
C ILE A 127 -2.49 4.62 -24.63
N ASN A 128 -2.73 5.00 -23.38
CA ASN A 128 -3.85 5.84 -22.98
C ASN A 128 -3.36 6.94 -22.02
N PRO A 129 -3.09 8.16 -22.51
CA PRO A 129 -2.59 9.27 -21.70
C PRO A 129 -3.51 9.71 -20.55
N ALA A 130 -4.80 9.33 -20.60
CA ALA A 130 -5.75 9.62 -19.53
C ALA A 130 -5.66 8.62 -18.37
N MET A 131 -5.01 7.47 -18.57
CA MET A 131 -4.80 6.48 -17.52
C MET A 131 -3.46 6.69 -16.83
N SER A 132 -3.38 6.28 -15.57
CA SER A 132 -2.14 6.26 -14.81
C SER A 132 -2.13 5.05 -13.87
N PHE A 133 -0.94 4.51 -13.62
CA PHE A 133 -0.73 3.53 -12.57
C PHE A 133 -0.16 4.22 -11.34
N ARG A 134 -0.87 4.09 -10.23
CA ARG A 134 -0.44 4.53 -8.89
C ARG A 134 -0.84 3.45 -7.89
N HIS A 135 0.09 3.02 -7.06
CA HIS A 135 -0.14 1.87 -6.19
C HIS A 135 -1.29 2.08 -5.18
N GLU A 136 -1.52 3.30 -4.69
CA GLU A 136 -2.62 3.60 -3.77
C GLU A 136 -4.00 3.44 -4.43
N TYR A 137 -4.16 3.90 -5.68
CA TYR A 137 -5.39 3.68 -6.45
C TYR A 137 -5.54 2.22 -6.86
N HIS A 138 -4.43 1.56 -7.18
CA HIS A 138 -4.46 0.14 -7.48
C HIS A 138 -4.73 -0.70 -6.23
N SER A 139 -4.26 -0.30 -5.04
CA SER A 139 -4.64 -0.94 -3.76
C SER A 139 -6.14 -0.86 -3.52
N LEU A 140 -6.76 0.30 -3.75
CA LEU A 140 -8.21 0.43 -3.71
C LEU A 140 -8.89 -0.48 -4.75
N ARG A 141 -8.40 -0.52 -5.99
CA ARG A 141 -8.94 -1.39 -7.03
C ARG A 141 -8.82 -2.87 -6.68
N VAL A 142 -7.70 -3.29 -6.09
CA VAL A 142 -7.50 -4.67 -5.61
C VAL A 142 -8.56 -5.03 -4.59
N VAL A 143 -8.74 -4.25 -3.53
CA VAL A 143 -9.71 -4.57 -2.47
C VAL A 143 -11.15 -4.41 -2.90
N ASP A 144 -11.45 -3.54 -3.86
CA ASP A 144 -12.81 -3.26 -4.33
C ASP A 144 -13.26 -4.17 -5.48
N ARG A 145 -12.33 -4.74 -6.26
CA ARG A 145 -12.68 -5.44 -7.50
C ARG A 145 -11.90 -6.74 -7.74
N LEU A 146 -10.58 -6.76 -7.52
CA LEU A 146 -9.74 -7.87 -7.94
C LEU A 146 -9.65 -9.00 -6.90
N CYS A 147 -9.76 -8.68 -5.62
CA CYS A 147 -9.87 -9.68 -4.57
C CYS A 147 -11.15 -10.47 -4.69
N GLU A 148 -11.08 -11.77 -4.42
CA GLU A 148 -12.22 -12.66 -4.38
C GLU A 148 -12.70 -12.88 -2.96
N ARG A 149 -14.02 -12.95 -2.80
CA ARG A 149 -14.68 -13.26 -1.53
C ARG A 149 -15.54 -14.51 -1.70
N ILE A 150 -15.36 -15.47 -0.81
CA ILE A 150 -16.23 -16.64 -0.75
C ILE A 150 -17.52 -16.24 -0.02
N SER A 151 -18.66 -16.22 -0.73
CA SER A 151 -19.97 -16.06 -0.12
C SER A 151 -20.48 -17.38 0.45
N ARG A 152 -21.47 -17.32 1.36
CA ARG A 152 -22.15 -18.51 1.91
C ARG A 152 -22.82 -19.37 0.84
N GLU A 153 -23.16 -18.79 -0.30
CA GLU A 153 -23.84 -19.44 -1.41
C GLU A 153 -22.89 -20.14 -2.40
N LYS A 154 -21.59 -20.26 -2.07
CA LYS A 154 -20.54 -20.85 -2.91
C LYS A 154 -20.31 -20.15 -4.26
N ILE A 155 -20.89 -19.00 -4.45
CA ILE A 155 -20.60 -18.14 -5.57
C ILE A 155 -19.38 -17.30 -5.15
N TYR A 156 -18.29 -17.40 -5.88
CA TYR A 156 -17.20 -16.44 -5.75
C TYR A 156 -17.75 -15.07 -6.16
N GLU A 157 -18.03 -14.24 -5.17
CA GLU A 157 -18.46 -12.87 -5.45
C GLU A 157 -17.21 -12.08 -5.91
N ARG A 158 -17.16 -11.83 -7.20
CA ARG A 158 -16.08 -11.06 -7.88
C ARG A 158 -16.21 -9.55 -7.65
N ASN A 159 -16.67 -9.16 -6.46
CA ASN A 159 -16.97 -7.78 -6.10
C ASN A 159 -15.99 -7.24 -5.05
N GLY A 160 -14.80 -7.77 -5.01
CA GLY A 160 -13.80 -7.37 -4.04
C GLY A 160 -14.15 -7.79 -2.61
N LEU A 161 -13.48 -7.19 -1.64
CA LEU A 161 -13.63 -7.49 -0.21
C LEU A 161 -14.85 -6.82 0.42
N ASN A 162 -15.50 -5.89 -0.26
CA ASN A 162 -16.64 -5.11 0.24
C ASN A 162 -16.32 -4.44 1.59
N LEU A 163 -15.26 -3.65 1.62
CA LEU A 163 -14.79 -2.93 2.80
C LEU A 163 -15.64 -1.69 3.08
N THR A 164 -15.58 -1.19 4.30
CA THR A 164 -16.19 0.09 4.69
C THR A 164 -15.49 1.25 4.01
N TYR A 165 -16.19 2.39 3.91
CA TYR A 165 -15.67 3.58 3.27
C TYR A 165 -14.38 4.09 3.94
N GLU A 166 -14.35 4.11 5.26
CA GLU A 166 -13.22 4.61 6.04
C GLU A 166 -11.94 3.81 5.79
N VAL A 167 -12.06 2.48 5.64
CA VAL A 167 -10.92 1.62 5.27
C VAL A 167 -10.49 1.88 3.84
N ARG A 168 -11.43 2.02 2.91
CA ARG A 168 -11.18 2.28 1.49
C ARG A 168 -10.50 3.64 1.29
N ASP A 169 -11.03 4.70 1.94
CA ASP A 169 -10.44 6.02 1.93
C ASP A 169 -9.04 6.01 2.54
N GLY A 170 -8.86 5.35 3.68
CA GLY A 170 -7.56 5.22 4.32
C GLY A 170 -6.52 4.52 3.43
N ILE A 171 -6.92 3.46 2.70
CA ILE A 171 -6.06 2.77 1.75
C ILE A 171 -5.63 3.70 0.61
N VAL A 172 -6.55 4.42 -0.03
CA VAL A 172 -6.20 5.25 -1.18
C VAL A 172 -5.56 6.59 -0.80
N SER A 173 -5.73 7.04 0.45
CA SER A 173 -5.21 8.30 0.95
C SER A 173 -3.91 8.18 1.76
N HIS A 174 -3.30 6.96 1.84
CA HIS A 174 -2.08 6.78 2.63
C HIS A 174 -0.86 7.48 2.02
N CYS A 175 -0.85 7.73 0.72
CA CYS A 175 0.20 8.47 0.04
C CYS A 175 -0.06 9.97 0.04
N GLY A 176 0.95 10.73 0.47
CA GLY A 176 1.07 12.16 0.24
C GLY A 176 2.50 12.43 -0.18
N GLU A 177 2.71 12.83 -1.44
CA GLU A 177 4.07 13.08 -1.97
C GLU A 177 4.71 14.34 -1.41
N ASN A 178 4.00 15.07 -0.56
CA ASN A 178 4.55 16.27 0.04
C ASN A 178 5.45 15.88 1.22
N TYR A 179 6.76 15.89 1.01
CA TYR A 179 7.73 15.60 2.07
C TYR A 179 7.69 16.61 3.20
N ASP A 180 7.13 17.80 2.97
CA ASP A 180 6.93 18.86 3.96
C ASP A 180 5.69 18.61 4.84
N GLU A 181 4.89 17.57 4.51
CA GLU A 181 3.65 17.26 5.20
C GLU A 181 3.92 16.51 6.50
N TYR A 182 3.95 17.23 7.61
CA TYR A 182 4.08 16.66 8.96
C TYR A 182 2.93 17.05 9.90
N ILE A 183 1.87 17.68 9.35
CA ILE A 183 0.61 17.99 10.04
C ILE A 183 -0.53 17.50 9.16
N LEU A 184 -1.34 16.59 9.68
CA LEU A 184 -2.49 16.01 9.03
C LEU A 184 -3.74 16.22 9.87
N TYR A 185 -4.90 16.31 9.22
CA TYR A 185 -6.22 16.40 9.86
C TYR A 185 -7.24 15.56 9.08
N ALA A 186 -8.33 15.19 9.74
CA ALA A 186 -9.39 14.43 9.09
C ALA A 186 -10.28 15.36 8.25
N ASP A 187 -10.43 15.05 6.96
CA ASP A 187 -11.33 15.76 6.04
C ASP A 187 -12.68 15.03 5.95
N LYS A 188 -13.63 15.46 6.78
CA LYS A 188 -14.99 14.91 6.83
C LYS A 188 -15.89 15.40 5.69
N MET A 189 -15.40 16.30 4.81
CA MET A 189 -16.17 16.84 3.68
C MET A 189 -16.05 16.02 2.40
N LYS A 190 -15.21 14.97 2.40
CA LYS A 190 -15.05 14.08 1.25
C LYS A 190 -16.35 13.36 0.92
N ASP A 191 -16.72 13.33 -0.37
CA ASP A 191 -17.87 12.56 -0.86
C ASP A 191 -17.47 11.09 -1.10
N PRO A 192 -18.10 10.13 -0.40
CA PRO A 192 -17.82 8.70 -0.58
C PRO A 192 -18.07 8.18 -2.02
N ASN A 193 -18.95 8.85 -2.77
CA ASN A 193 -19.26 8.46 -4.15
C ASN A 193 -18.17 8.86 -5.15
N LEU A 194 -17.30 9.79 -4.78
CA LEU A 194 -16.23 10.32 -5.61
C LEU A 194 -14.86 9.73 -5.26
N ILE A 195 -14.81 8.58 -4.59
CA ILE A 195 -13.55 7.99 -4.12
C ILE A 195 -12.57 7.65 -5.25
N TYR A 196 -13.05 7.36 -6.45
CA TYR A 196 -12.20 7.07 -7.62
C TYR A 196 -11.81 8.31 -8.42
N GLU A 197 -12.59 9.39 -8.32
CA GLU A 197 -12.40 10.66 -9.03
C GLU A 197 -11.56 11.66 -8.21
N THR A 198 -11.44 11.44 -6.90
CA THR A 198 -10.70 12.32 -5.99
C THR A 198 -9.19 12.19 -6.18
N GLU A 199 -8.48 13.31 -6.29
CA GLU A 199 -7.00 13.32 -6.30
C GLU A 199 -6.46 13.19 -4.86
N HIS A 200 -6.45 11.97 -4.35
CA HIS A 200 -6.18 11.67 -2.93
C HIS A 200 -4.81 12.15 -2.44
N ARG A 201 -3.80 12.23 -3.31
CA ARG A 201 -2.48 12.76 -2.93
C ARG A 201 -2.50 14.23 -2.50
N LYS A 202 -3.51 14.98 -2.98
CA LYS A 202 -3.70 16.41 -2.64
C LYS A 202 -4.73 16.63 -1.54
N CYS A 203 -5.41 15.58 -1.10
CA CYS A 203 -6.46 15.64 -0.09
C CYS A 203 -5.99 15.01 1.22
N MET A 204 -6.57 15.45 2.33
CA MET A 204 -6.40 14.81 3.62
C MET A 204 -7.22 13.52 3.68
N PRO A 205 -6.83 12.53 4.50
CA PRO A 205 -7.65 11.35 4.76
C PRO A 205 -8.97 11.70 5.47
N TYR A 206 -9.96 10.81 5.35
CA TYR A 206 -11.27 11.03 5.98
C TYR A 206 -11.26 10.88 7.50
N THR A 207 -10.31 10.11 8.07
CA THR A 207 -10.23 9.83 9.51
C THR A 207 -8.86 10.14 10.09
N LEU A 208 -8.78 10.40 11.40
CA LEU A 208 -7.49 10.55 12.10
C LEU A 208 -6.70 9.24 12.11
N GLU A 209 -7.38 8.10 12.13
CA GLU A 209 -6.76 6.78 12.00
C GLU A 209 -5.98 6.65 10.69
N ALA A 210 -6.56 7.10 9.59
CA ALA A 210 -5.91 7.13 8.28
C ALA A 210 -4.75 8.15 8.23
N CYS A 211 -4.88 9.29 8.91
CA CYS A 211 -3.78 10.24 9.09
C CYS A 211 -2.59 9.62 9.83
N VAL A 212 -2.85 8.82 10.88
CA VAL A 212 -1.80 8.07 11.58
C VAL A 212 -1.07 7.13 10.63
N VAL A 213 -1.80 6.31 9.86
CA VAL A 213 -1.18 5.35 8.93
C VAL A 213 -0.36 6.09 7.87
N ARG A 214 -0.88 7.18 7.27
CA ARG A 214 -0.18 7.99 6.26
C ARG A 214 1.14 8.57 6.77
N LEU A 215 1.18 9.04 8.00
CA LEU A 215 2.43 9.59 8.55
C LEU A 215 3.39 8.48 8.99
N VAL A 216 2.85 7.40 9.57
CA VAL A 216 3.65 6.25 10.02
C VAL A 216 4.27 5.49 8.86
N ASP A 217 3.62 5.43 7.71
CA ASP A 217 4.22 4.84 6.51
C ASP A 217 5.57 5.48 6.20
N LYS A 218 5.65 6.83 6.21
CA LYS A 218 6.91 7.58 6.04
C LYS A 218 7.93 7.26 7.15
N ILE A 219 7.50 7.17 8.39
CA ILE A 219 8.38 6.86 9.54
C ILE A 219 8.95 5.44 9.43
N ALA A 220 8.13 4.48 9.02
CA ALA A 220 8.49 3.06 9.02
C ALA A 220 9.57 2.71 7.98
N TYR A 221 9.56 3.34 6.80
CA TYR A 221 10.53 3.01 5.77
C TYR A 221 11.87 3.75 5.92
N VAL A 222 11.86 4.97 6.46
CA VAL A 222 13.05 5.85 6.45
C VAL A 222 14.26 5.23 7.17
N GLY A 223 14.07 4.75 8.38
CA GLY A 223 15.16 4.13 9.15
C GLY A 223 15.48 2.71 8.67
N ARG A 224 14.49 2.00 8.16
CA ARG A 224 14.67 0.62 7.66
C ARG A 224 15.48 0.59 6.38
N ASP A 225 15.21 1.50 5.46
CA ASP A 225 15.96 1.60 4.22
C ASP A 225 17.45 1.89 4.46
N ILE A 226 17.76 2.65 5.53
CA ILE A 226 19.15 2.87 5.96
C ILE A 226 19.78 1.56 6.44
N GLU A 227 19.10 0.78 7.28
CA GLU A 227 19.62 -0.51 7.74
C GLU A 227 19.87 -1.46 6.56
N ASP A 228 18.96 -1.54 5.62
CA ASP A 228 19.09 -2.37 4.43
C ASP A 228 20.22 -1.88 3.51
N ALA A 229 20.38 -0.55 3.36
CA ALA A 229 21.49 0.04 2.60
C ALA A 229 22.86 -0.22 3.26
N ILE A 230 22.93 -0.20 4.60
CA ILE A 230 24.15 -0.56 5.34
C ILE A 230 24.47 -2.05 5.15
N ARG A 231 23.47 -2.94 5.24
CA ARG A 231 23.64 -4.37 4.95
C ARG A 231 24.10 -4.62 3.51
N ALA A 232 23.59 -3.83 2.56
CA ALA A 232 24.00 -3.84 1.17
C ALA A 232 25.37 -3.15 0.93
N LYS A 233 26.02 -2.61 1.96
CA LYS A 233 27.31 -1.89 1.93
C LYS A 233 27.28 -0.66 1.00
N LEU A 234 26.16 0.00 0.89
CA LEU A 234 25.99 1.23 0.12
C LEU A 234 26.34 2.48 0.93
N ILE A 235 25.98 2.49 2.21
CA ILE A 235 26.23 3.58 3.15
C ILE A 235 26.72 3.03 4.50
N ASP A 236 27.23 3.91 5.36
CA ASP A 236 27.56 3.61 6.76
C ASP A 236 26.80 4.59 7.65
N TYR A 237 26.51 4.20 8.89
CA TYR A 237 25.87 5.11 9.87
C TYR A 237 26.63 6.43 10.10
N LYS A 238 27.96 6.44 9.89
CA LYS A 238 28.76 7.68 9.97
C LYS A 238 28.39 8.69 8.88
N ASP A 239 27.84 8.24 7.74
CA ASP A 239 27.50 9.08 6.59
C ASP A 239 26.18 9.84 6.79
N ILE A 240 25.38 9.48 7.81
CA ILE A 240 24.16 10.18 8.17
C ILE A 240 24.53 11.55 8.78
N ASN A 241 23.84 12.60 8.32
CA ASN A 241 24.03 13.97 8.77
C ASN A 241 23.99 14.06 10.31
N PRO A 242 24.98 14.69 10.98
CA PRO A 242 25.01 14.85 12.44
C PRO A 242 23.79 15.56 13.03
N GLU A 243 23.17 16.49 12.30
CA GLU A 243 21.95 17.18 12.74
C GLU A 243 20.75 16.22 12.79
N ILE A 244 20.62 15.34 11.81
CA ILE A 244 19.60 14.29 11.79
C ILE A 244 19.81 13.35 12.97
N LYS A 245 21.06 12.92 13.21
CA LYS A 245 21.38 12.06 14.38
C LYS A 245 21.03 12.70 15.70
N ARG A 246 21.26 14.00 15.84
CA ARG A 246 20.92 14.74 17.07
C ARG A 246 19.43 14.75 17.31
N GLU A 247 18.63 14.92 16.25
CA GLU A 247 17.16 15.02 16.35
C GLU A 247 16.48 13.65 16.44
N LEU A 248 16.90 12.68 15.61
CA LEU A 248 16.21 11.41 15.47
C LEU A 248 16.92 10.24 16.16
N GLY A 249 18.22 10.36 16.44
CA GLY A 249 19.04 9.25 16.95
C GLY A 249 19.92 8.64 15.85
N SER A 250 20.69 7.62 16.24
CA SER A 250 21.73 7.01 15.40
C SER A 250 21.36 5.62 14.88
N THR A 251 20.29 5.04 15.40
CA THR A 251 19.81 3.70 15.01
C THR A 251 18.34 3.79 14.56
N ASN A 252 17.90 2.82 13.77
CA ASN A 252 16.50 2.73 13.36
C ASN A 252 15.53 2.74 14.56
N GLY A 253 15.86 1.98 15.62
CA GLY A 253 15.04 1.95 16.82
C GLY A 253 14.95 3.30 17.54
N GLU A 254 16.07 4.05 17.64
CA GLU A 254 16.07 5.40 18.20
C GLU A 254 15.25 6.37 17.35
N MET A 255 15.39 6.31 16.02
CA MET A 255 14.65 7.15 15.08
C MET A 255 13.14 6.92 15.19
N ILE A 256 12.70 5.66 15.17
CA ILE A 256 11.29 5.30 15.34
C ILE A 256 10.79 5.80 16.69
N ASN A 257 11.51 5.52 17.78
CA ASN A 257 11.11 5.93 19.12
C ASN A 257 10.99 7.46 19.25
N ALA A 258 11.96 8.21 18.71
CA ALA A 258 11.95 9.67 18.75
C ALA A 258 10.74 10.25 17.97
N LEU A 259 10.45 9.71 16.78
CA LEU A 259 9.33 10.16 15.96
C LEU A 259 7.97 9.75 16.55
N VAL A 260 7.85 8.53 17.08
CA VAL A 260 6.61 8.04 17.71
C VAL A 260 6.25 8.83 18.97
N LEU A 261 7.24 9.08 19.85
CA LEU A 261 7.01 9.90 21.05
C LEU A 261 6.60 11.32 20.69
N ASP A 262 7.33 11.97 19.79
CA ASP A 262 7.04 13.33 19.35
C ASP A 262 5.64 13.44 18.69
N LEU A 263 5.28 12.44 17.87
CA LEU A 263 3.95 12.40 17.25
C LEU A 263 2.84 12.27 18.29
N ILE A 264 3.00 11.38 19.27
CA ILE A 264 2.02 11.21 20.36
C ILE A 264 1.89 12.50 21.16
N GLU A 265 3.00 13.08 21.62
CA GLU A 265 3.01 14.30 22.44
C GLU A 265 2.35 15.49 21.72
N ASN A 266 2.55 15.63 20.41
CA ASN A 266 1.99 16.75 19.65
C ASN A 266 0.56 16.50 19.13
N SER A 267 0.08 15.23 19.15
CA SER A 267 -1.26 14.87 18.66
C SER A 267 -2.26 14.56 19.76
N TYR A 268 -1.83 14.39 21.01
CA TYR A 268 -2.70 13.98 22.11
C TYR A 268 -3.79 15.02 22.40
N ASN A 269 -5.05 14.57 22.37
CA ASN A 269 -6.26 15.44 22.53
C ASN A 269 -6.34 16.61 21.54
N THR A 270 -5.85 16.43 20.32
CA THR A 270 -5.98 17.40 19.22
C THR A 270 -6.70 16.81 18.01
N GLU A 271 -7.22 17.68 17.14
CA GLU A 271 -7.83 17.30 15.85
C GLU A 271 -6.77 17.06 14.76
N TYR A 272 -5.50 16.97 15.13
CA TYR A 272 -4.38 16.84 14.22
C TYR A 272 -3.54 15.60 14.58
N ILE A 273 -2.98 14.97 13.57
CA ILE A 273 -1.87 14.03 13.69
C ILE A 273 -0.63 14.74 13.16
N ARG A 274 0.35 15.01 14.03
CA ARG A 274 1.48 15.86 13.66
C ARG A 274 2.77 15.53 14.41
N LEU A 275 3.88 15.84 13.75
CA LEU A 275 5.20 15.95 14.39
C LEU A 275 5.44 17.42 14.79
N SER A 276 6.33 17.63 15.74
CA SER A 276 6.94 18.94 15.94
C SER A 276 7.67 19.39 14.67
N ARG A 277 7.85 20.69 14.50
CA ARG A 277 8.57 21.22 13.34
C ARG A 277 9.98 20.64 13.23
N ALA A 278 10.71 20.54 14.32
CA ALA A 278 12.07 20.03 14.33
C ALA A 278 12.14 18.57 13.86
N LYS A 279 11.23 17.68 14.34
CA LYS A 279 11.17 16.29 13.92
C LYS A 279 10.66 16.13 12.49
N GLY A 280 9.69 16.95 12.09
CA GLY A 280 9.19 16.97 10.71
C GLY A 280 10.27 17.37 9.71
N GLU A 281 11.04 18.43 9.98
CA GLU A 281 12.16 18.86 9.15
C GLU A 281 13.28 17.80 9.11
N ALA A 282 13.61 17.18 10.25
CA ALA A 282 14.62 16.11 10.32
C ALA A 282 14.19 14.87 9.51
N LEU A 283 12.91 14.45 9.60
CA LEU A 283 12.35 13.36 8.82
C LEU A 283 12.42 13.67 7.31
N ARG A 284 12.04 14.88 6.92
CA ARG A 284 12.13 15.35 5.52
C ARG A 284 13.57 15.26 5.00
N GLU A 285 14.53 15.82 5.73
CA GLU A 285 15.94 15.79 5.33
C GLU A 285 16.47 14.34 5.24
N MET A 286 16.00 13.44 6.11
CA MET A 286 16.34 12.02 6.05
C MET A 286 15.80 11.38 4.77
N ILE A 287 14.53 11.63 4.41
CA ILE A 287 13.93 11.13 3.17
C ILE A 287 14.72 11.62 1.95
N LEU A 288 15.07 12.90 1.90
CA LEU A 288 15.88 13.46 0.81
C LEU A 288 17.28 12.83 0.73
N THR A 289 17.88 12.56 1.89
CA THR A 289 19.18 11.88 1.98
C THR A 289 19.08 10.44 1.44
N ASN A 290 18.06 9.68 1.86
CA ASN A 290 17.82 8.33 1.36
C ASN A 290 17.60 8.34 -0.17
N ASN A 291 16.82 9.28 -0.68
CA ASN A 291 16.62 9.44 -2.12
C ASN A 291 17.94 9.60 -2.88
N LYS A 292 18.85 10.42 -2.36
CA LYS A 292 20.13 10.69 -3.01
C LYS A 292 21.14 9.55 -2.85
N GLN A 293 21.27 9.00 -1.65
CA GLN A 293 22.33 8.05 -1.32
C GLN A 293 21.95 6.60 -1.61
N ILE A 294 20.68 6.23 -1.45
CA ILE A 294 20.19 4.86 -1.60
C ILE A 294 19.58 4.70 -2.99
N TYR A 295 18.47 5.39 -3.29
CA TYR A 295 17.66 5.12 -4.48
C TYR A 295 18.35 5.54 -5.79
N GLN A 296 19.31 6.48 -5.75
CA GLN A 296 20.10 6.86 -6.92
C GLN A 296 21.45 6.15 -7.01
N SER A 297 21.71 5.13 -6.18
CA SER A 297 22.97 4.38 -6.19
C SER A 297 23.17 3.57 -7.47
N SER A 298 24.44 3.32 -7.83
CA SER A 298 24.79 2.53 -9.02
C SER A 298 24.30 1.08 -8.95
N LEU A 299 24.16 0.53 -7.74
CA LEU A 299 23.64 -0.82 -7.52
C LEU A 299 22.16 -0.88 -7.88
N LEU A 300 21.35 0.06 -7.36
CA LEU A 300 19.92 0.11 -7.66
C LEU A 300 19.64 0.42 -9.13
N ARG A 301 20.46 1.25 -9.78
CA ARG A 301 20.32 1.51 -11.23
C ARG A 301 20.41 0.23 -12.08
N ARG A 302 21.26 -0.75 -11.71
CA ARG A 302 21.30 -2.04 -12.42
C ARG A 302 19.99 -2.82 -12.24
N TYR A 303 19.45 -2.83 -11.03
CA TYR A 303 18.15 -3.45 -10.76
C TYR A 303 17.02 -2.74 -11.49
N GLU A 304 17.04 -1.42 -11.54
CA GLU A 304 16.09 -0.61 -12.29
C GLU A 304 16.06 -0.94 -13.79
N ILE A 305 17.24 -1.16 -14.41
CA ILE A 305 17.31 -1.57 -15.82
C ILE A 305 16.65 -2.93 -16.02
N THR A 306 16.93 -3.90 -15.15
CA THR A 306 16.33 -5.23 -15.25
C THR A 306 14.81 -5.17 -15.06
N ALA A 307 14.33 -4.46 -14.03
CA ALA A 307 12.92 -4.27 -13.76
C ALA A 307 12.21 -3.56 -14.93
N LYS A 308 12.85 -2.52 -15.48
CA LYS A 308 12.34 -1.79 -16.64
C LYS A 308 12.16 -2.71 -17.85
N ASN A 309 13.22 -3.43 -18.22
CA ASN A 309 13.16 -4.31 -19.38
C ASN A 309 12.11 -5.41 -19.20
N ALA A 310 12.01 -5.97 -17.99
CA ALA A 310 11.01 -6.99 -17.69
C ALA A 310 9.58 -6.44 -17.82
N ILE A 311 9.27 -5.30 -17.21
CA ILE A 311 7.91 -4.73 -17.24
C ILE A 311 7.55 -4.21 -18.63
N GLU A 312 8.44 -3.50 -19.32
CA GLU A 312 8.19 -3.00 -20.69
C GLU A 312 7.94 -4.18 -21.63
N GLY A 313 8.78 -5.21 -21.61
CA GLY A 313 8.61 -6.39 -22.46
C GLY A 313 7.35 -7.20 -22.12
N LEU A 314 7.03 -7.39 -20.84
CA LEU A 314 5.79 -8.02 -20.42
C LEU A 314 4.58 -7.22 -20.92
N PHE A 315 4.57 -5.91 -20.69
CA PHE A 315 3.45 -5.07 -21.05
C PHE A 315 3.20 -5.08 -22.57
N GLU A 316 4.23 -4.92 -23.37
CA GLU A 316 4.14 -4.92 -24.83
C GLU A 316 3.49 -6.20 -25.36
N ILE A 317 4.03 -7.36 -25.00
CA ILE A 317 3.53 -8.66 -25.49
C ILE A 317 2.13 -8.96 -24.95
N LEU A 318 1.90 -8.74 -23.66
CA LEU A 318 0.61 -9.04 -23.04
C LEU A 318 -0.49 -8.10 -23.56
N TYR A 319 -0.18 -6.83 -23.82
CA TYR A 319 -1.11 -5.86 -24.37
C TYR A 319 -1.56 -6.23 -25.79
N GLU A 320 -0.63 -6.55 -26.68
CA GLU A 320 -0.98 -6.98 -28.04
C GLU A 320 -1.83 -8.25 -28.05
N ASN A 321 -1.56 -9.19 -27.13
CA ASN A 321 -2.37 -10.39 -26.99
C ASN A 321 -3.72 -10.14 -26.31
N ALA A 322 -3.82 -9.25 -25.34
CA ALA A 322 -5.08 -8.89 -24.71
C ALA A 322 -6.02 -8.14 -25.68
N LYS A 323 -5.46 -7.28 -26.55
CA LYS A 323 -6.18 -6.55 -27.57
C LYS A 323 -6.79 -7.46 -28.64
N ASN A 324 -6.11 -8.57 -28.98
CA ASN A 324 -6.52 -9.55 -29.98
C ASN A 324 -6.55 -10.95 -29.35
N LEU A 325 -7.39 -11.12 -28.32
CA LEU A 325 -7.37 -12.30 -27.46
C LEU A 325 -7.69 -13.59 -28.25
N ASP A 326 -6.67 -14.37 -28.59
CA ASP A 326 -6.83 -15.72 -29.15
C ASP A 326 -6.91 -16.76 -28.03
N ARG A 327 -8.12 -17.18 -27.68
CA ARG A 327 -8.36 -18.20 -26.64
C ARG A 327 -7.81 -19.59 -26.99
N LYS A 328 -7.39 -19.82 -28.25
CA LYS A 328 -6.77 -21.07 -28.70
C LYS A 328 -5.24 -21.04 -28.64
N ASN A 329 -4.66 -19.90 -28.25
CA ASN A 329 -3.23 -19.77 -28.11
C ASN A 329 -2.69 -20.81 -27.09
N LYS A 330 -1.70 -21.60 -27.51
CA LYS A 330 -1.13 -22.70 -26.71
C LYS A 330 0.06 -22.25 -25.82
N SER A 331 0.51 -21.02 -25.95
CA SER A 331 1.57 -20.50 -25.08
C SER A 331 1.11 -20.53 -23.62
N LYS A 332 1.95 -21.09 -22.76
CA LYS A 332 1.67 -21.20 -21.32
C LYS A 332 1.38 -19.83 -20.67
N THR A 333 2.12 -18.82 -21.08
CA THR A 333 1.92 -17.44 -20.59
C THR A 333 0.57 -16.87 -21.04
N MET A 334 0.18 -17.12 -22.30
CA MET A 334 -1.12 -16.68 -22.81
C MET A 334 -2.29 -17.42 -22.13
N GLN A 335 -2.15 -18.71 -21.88
CA GLN A 335 -3.15 -19.48 -21.13
C GLN A 335 -3.33 -18.93 -19.70
N ARG A 336 -2.24 -18.53 -19.05
CA ARG A 336 -2.30 -17.90 -17.72
C ARG A 336 -3.02 -16.53 -17.76
N LEU A 337 -2.76 -15.70 -18.79
CA LEU A 337 -3.48 -14.43 -18.98
C LEU A 337 -4.98 -14.67 -19.22
N ILE A 338 -5.34 -15.65 -20.06
CA ILE A 338 -6.73 -16.02 -20.33
C ILE A 338 -7.41 -16.49 -19.04
N SER A 339 -6.77 -17.39 -18.28
CA SER A 339 -7.29 -17.84 -16.98
C SER A 339 -7.51 -16.69 -16.02
N TYR A 340 -6.55 -15.74 -15.95
CA TYR A 340 -6.68 -14.55 -15.11
C TYR A 340 -7.89 -13.67 -15.54
N ILE A 341 -8.08 -13.45 -16.84
CA ILE A 341 -9.21 -12.70 -17.37
C ILE A 341 -10.53 -13.37 -16.96
N ASP A 342 -10.62 -14.68 -17.11
CA ASP A 342 -11.82 -15.45 -16.78
C ASP A 342 -12.07 -15.49 -15.26
N GLU A 343 -11.04 -15.69 -14.46
CA GLU A 343 -11.09 -15.70 -12.99
C GLU A 343 -11.50 -14.34 -12.43
N LYS A 344 -10.99 -13.24 -12.98
CA LYS A 344 -11.33 -11.88 -12.54
C LYS A 344 -12.63 -11.35 -13.14
N GLY A 345 -13.22 -12.07 -14.10
CA GLY A 345 -14.52 -11.74 -14.68
C GLY A 345 -14.57 -10.38 -15.33
N TYR A 346 -13.52 -10.03 -16.08
CA TYR A 346 -13.52 -8.81 -16.86
C TYR A 346 -14.65 -8.82 -17.89
N LYS A 347 -15.27 -7.67 -18.11
CA LYS A 347 -16.26 -7.51 -19.15
C LYS A 347 -15.58 -7.55 -20.53
N GLU A 348 -16.34 -7.88 -21.58
CA GLU A 348 -15.82 -7.93 -22.94
C GLU A 348 -15.31 -6.57 -23.46
N ASP A 349 -15.85 -5.48 -22.91
CA ASP A 349 -15.50 -4.09 -23.24
C ASP A 349 -14.45 -3.47 -22.29
N GLU A 350 -13.88 -4.26 -21.36
CA GLU A 350 -12.81 -3.75 -20.50
C GLU A 350 -11.55 -3.44 -21.33
N ALA A 351 -10.95 -2.28 -21.09
CA ALA A 351 -9.77 -1.83 -21.83
C ALA A 351 -8.60 -2.82 -21.67
N PRO A 352 -7.99 -3.30 -22.77
CA PRO A 352 -6.87 -4.25 -22.69
C PRO A 352 -5.71 -3.76 -21.83
N GLU A 353 -5.41 -2.44 -21.88
CA GLU A 353 -4.38 -1.83 -21.03
C GLU A 353 -4.70 -1.92 -19.54
N GLN A 354 -5.98 -1.86 -19.15
CA GLN A 354 -6.40 -2.05 -17.76
C GLN A 354 -6.19 -3.50 -17.30
N ILE A 355 -6.58 -4.46 -18.14
CA ILE A 355 -6.40 -5.89 -17.85
C ILE A 355 -4.93 -6.22 -17.66
N VAL A 356 -4.07 -5.77 -18.56
CA VAL A 356 -2.64 -6.03 -18.52
C VAL A 356 -1.97 -5.32 -17.33
N MET A 357 -2.38 -4.09 -17.04
CA MET A 357 -1.93 -3.34 -15.88
C MET A 357 -2.24 -4.09 -14.58
N ASP A 358 -3.48 -4.55 -14.41
CA ASP A 358 -3.90 -5.33 -13.24
C ASP A 358 -3.13 -6.66 -13.12
N TYR A 359 -2.96 -7.36 -14.26
CA TYR A 359 -2.24 -8.63 -14.29
C TYR A 359 -0.78 -8.51 -13.91
N ILE A 360 -0.06 -7.54 -14.49
CA ILE A 360 1.35 -7.28 -14.16
C ILE A 360 1.49 -6.79 -12.73
N ALA A 361 0.65 -5.85 -12.29
CA ALA A 361 0.69 -5.33 -10.93
C ALA A 361 0.42 -6.42 -9.88
N GLY A 362 -0.40 -7.43 -10.21
CA GLY A 362 -0.64 -8.61 -9.37
C GLY A 362 0.53 -9.59 -9.28
N MET A 363 1.55 -9.49 -10.13
CA MET A 363 2.71 -10.41 -10.10
C MET A 363 3.60 -10.16 -8.89
N THR A 364 4.28 -11.21 -8.43
CA THR A 364 5.46 -11.08 -7.58
C THR A 364 6.69 -10.80 -8.43
N ASP A 365 7.79 -10.34 -7.84
CA ASP A 365 9.02 -10.01 -8.56
C ASP A 365 9.56 -11.23 -9.32
N ALA A 366 9.62 -12.37 -8.63
CA ALA A 366 10.07 -13.63 -9.22
C ALA A 366 9.16 -14.11 -10.37
N TYR A 367 7.83 -13.98 -10.20
CA TYR A 367 6.88 -14.38 -11.23
C TYR A 367 6.95 -13.47 -12.45
N ALA A 368 7.16 -12.17 -12.27
CA ALA A 368 7.33 -11.23 -13.38
C ALA A 368 8.58 -11.55 -14.19
N LEU A 369 9.73 -11.84 -13.54
CA LEU A 369 10.95 -12.26 -14.24
C LEU A 369 10.77 -13.58 -14.97
N GLN A 370 10.24 -14.61 -14.30
CA GLN A 370 10.00 -15.91 -14.93
C GLN A 370 9.07 -15.79 -16.14
N THR A 371 8.01 -14.97 -16.02
CA THR A 371 7.09 -14.75 -17.13
C THR A 371 7.75 -14.01 -18.30
N PHE A 372 8.63 -13.05 -17.99
CA PHE A 372 9.43 -12.37 -19.00
C PHE A 372 10.39 -13.34 -19.71
N GLU A 373 11.10 -14.18 -18.96
CA GLU A 373 11.96 -15.24 -19.53
C GLU A 373 11.16 -16.20 -20.40
N ASP A 374 10.01 -16.71 -19.92
CA ASP A 374 9.13 -17.64 -20.67
C ASP A 374 8.64 -17.02 -22.01
N LEU A 375 8.61 -15.69 -22.15
CA LEU A 375 8.19 -15.00 -23.38
C LEU A 375 9.33 -14.76 -24.37
N TYR A 376 10.57 -14.58 -23.89
CA TYR A 376 11.71 -14.17 -24.70
C TYR A 376 12.76 -15.27 -24.93
N TRP A 377 12.74 -16.33 -24.12
CA TRP A 377 13.63 -17.47 -24.32
C TRP A 377 12.87 -18.59 -25.05
N ILE A 378 13.33 -18.88 -26.26
CA ILE A 378 12.83 -19.96 -27.13
C ILE A 378 13.53 -21.26 -26.76
#